data_f166a7d0ce773c67ac20fa4400b9bd7a
#
_entry.id   f166a7d0ce773c67ac20fa4400b9bd7a
#
_cell.length_a   1.000
_cell.length_b   1.000
_cell.length_c   1.000
_cell.angle_alpha   90.00
_cell.angle_beta   90.00
_cell.angle_gamma   90.00
#
_symmetry.space_group_name_H-M   'P 1'
#
loop_
_entity.id
_entity.type
_entity.pdbx_description
1 polymer ?
#
loop_
_entity_poly.entity_id
_entity_poly.type
_entity_poly.pdbx_seq_one_letter_code
_entity_poly.pdbx_strand_id
1 'polypeptide(L)'
;SIEPQFYSLLLDKLEINNDAFLDQMNKGLWDELKGELIKKFKSKTRNEWSDIMEGTDICFAPVLSMSEAPSHPHNKERQTFIEKNGVVQPNVAPRFSKTPSKIQGPSPSNGEHNEEILKDWGVK
;
A
#
# COMPACT_ATOMS: atom_id res chain seq x y z
N SER A 1 10.78 -0.88 11.05
CA SER A 1 10.98 -0.22 12.36
C SER A 1 12.48 -0.02 12.61
N ILE A 2 12.98 1.19 12.49
CA ILE A 2 14.40 1.51 12.70
C ILE A 2 14.59 2.17 14.06
N GLU A 3 13.71 3.09 14.42
CA GLU A 3 13.78 3.82 15.68
C GLU A 3 13.54 2.87 16.87
N PRO A 4 14.27 3.08 17.99
CA PRO A 4 14.27 2.13 19.12
C PRO A 4 12.88 1.81 19.66
N GLN A 5 11.99 2.81 19.77
CA GLN A 5 10.64 2.63 20.30
C GLN A 5 9.78 1.75 19.38
N PHE A 6 9.85 1.94 18.06
CA PHE A 6 9.09 1.14 17.08
C PHE A 6 9.67 -0.27 16.94
N TYR A 7 10.99 -0.39 17.02
CA TYR A 7 11.66 -1.68 17.00
C TYR A 7 11.35 -2.52 18.25
N SER A 8 11.40 -1.91 19.43
CA SER A 8 11.02 -2.57 20.68
C SER A 8 9.57 -3.09 20.64
N LEU A 9 8.65 -2.26 20.13
CA LEU A 9 7.25 -2.65 19.96
C LEU A 9 7.08 -3.80 18.95
N LEU A 10 7.88 -3.82 17.88
CA LEU A 10 7.89 -4.92 16.91
C LEU A 10 8.31 -6.24 17.58
N LEU A 11 9.41 -6.22 18.36
CA LEU A 11 9.88 -7.41 19.08
C LEU A 11 8.84 -7.91 20.09
N ASP A 12 8.20 -7.00 20.81
CA ASP A 12 7.11 -7.30 21.75
C ASP A 12 5.95 -8.01 21.03
N LYS A 13 5.43 -7.41 19.96
CA LYS A 13 4.31 -8.00 19.20
C LYS A 13 4.65 -9.31 18.48
N LEU A 14 5.91 -9.49 18.13
CA LEU A 14 6.42 -10.76 17.63
C LEU A 14 6.74 -11.76 18.75
N GLU A 15 6.68 -11.35 20.02
CA GLU A 15 7.06 -12.19 21.18
C GLU A 15 8.49 -12.76 21.01
N ILE A 16 9.43 -11.91 20.57
CA ILE A 16 10.83 -12.28 20.40
C ILE A 16 11.57 -11.93 21.67
N ASN A 17 12.17 -12.95 22.32
CA ASN A 17 12.90 -12.83 23.58
C ASN A 17 14.41 -13.13 23.41
N ASN A 18 14.93 -13.07 22.19
CA ASN A 18 16.34 -13.30 21.90
C ASN A 18 17.13 -11.98 21.99
N ASP A 19 18.03 -11.88 22.98
CA ASP A 19 18.82 -10.67 23.25
C ASP A 19 19.70 -10.22 22.06
N ALA A 20 20.01 -11.13 21.12
CA ALA A 20 20.73 -10.76 19.91
C ALA A 20 20.01 -9.69 19.06
N PHE A 21 18.67 -9.59 19.17
CA PHE A 21 17.90 -8.52 18.53
C PHE A 21 18.16 -7.13 19.14
N LEU A 22 18.69 -7.03 20.36
CA LEU A 22 19.00 -5.74 20.99
C LEU A 22 20.15 -5.02 20.28
N ASP A 23 21.03 -5.75 19.59
CA ASP A 23 22.10 -5.21 18.75
C ASP A 23 21.66 -5.07 17.28
N GLN A 24 20.57 -4.35 17.07
CA GLN A 24 19.87 -4.18 15.78
C GLN A 24 20.81 -3.78 14.63
N MET A 25 21.85 -3.00 14.89
CA MET A 25 22.75 -2.47 13.86
C MET A 25 23.95 -3.38 13.56
N ASN A 26 24.08 -4.50 14.24
CA ASN A 26 25.15 -5.47 14.01
C ASN A 26 24.86 -6.31 12.76
N LYS A 27 25.43 -5.88 11.64
CA LYS A 27 25.27 -6.58 10.35
C LYS A 27 25.73 -8.03 10.36
N GLY A 28 26.66 -8.39 11.26
CA GLY A 28 27.13 -9.77 11.40
C GLY A 28 26.06 -10.74 11.90
N LEU A 29 25.03 -10.24 12.59
CA LEU A 29 23.91 -11.03 13.10
C LEU A 29 22.70 -11.06 12.15
N TRP A 30 22.65 -10.22 11.13
CA TRP A 30 21.44 -10.02 10.33
C TRP A 30 20.91 -11.28 9.64
N ASP A 31 21.78 -12.15 9.13
CA ASP A 31 21.32 -13.36 8.44
C ASP A 31 20.68 -14.35 9.40
N GLU A 32 21.22 -14.50 10.61
CA GLU A 32 20.66 -15.32 11.66
C GLU A 32 19.31 -14.77 12.13
N LEU A 33 19.28 -13.49 12.51
CA LEU A 33 18.07 -12.80 13.00
C LEU A 33 16.96 -12.77 11.94
N LYS A 34 17.32 -12.58 10.67
CA LYS A 34 16.37 -12.68 9.56
C LYS A 34 15.76 -14.08 9.46
N GLY A 35 16.57 -15.13 9.67
CA GLY A 35 16.07 -16.50 9.69
C GLY A 35 15.02 -16.74 10.80
N GLU A 36 15.21 -16.13 11.97
CA GLU A 36 14.27 -16.18 13.07
C GLU A 36 12.98 -15.40 12.76
N LEU A 37 13.09 -14.18 12.23
CA LEU A 37 11.95 -13.39 11.78
C LEU A 37 11.11 -14.11 10.72
N ILE A 38 11.76 -14.77 9.75
CA ILE A 38 11.06 -15.56 8.73
C ILE A 38 10.23 -16.69 9.36
N LYS A 39 10.79 -17.40 10.34
CA LYS A 39 10.07 -18.45 11.07
C LYS A 39 8.87 -17.88 11.83
N LYS A 40 9.09 -16.75 12.50
CA LYS A 40 8.04 -16.08 13.28
C LYS A 40 6.90 -15.58 12.38
N PHE A 41 7.21 -14.87 11.30
CA PHE A 41 6.18 -14.40 10.37
C PHE A 41 5.42 -15.55 9.68
N LYS A 42 6.06 -16.68 9.41
CA LYS A 42 5.40 -17.87 8.85
C LYS A 42 4.46 -18.58 9.83
N SER A 43 4.49 -18.25 11.12
CA SER A 43 3.62 -18.88 12.13
C SER A 43 2.17 -18.42 12.09
N LYS A 44 1.88 -17.33 11.38
CA LYS A 44 0.53 -16.75 11.23
C LYS A 44 0.30 -16.29 9.80
N THR A 45 -0.96 -16.16 9.43
CA THR A 45 -1.39 -15.58 8.16
C THR A 45 -1.17 -14.06 8.16
N ARG A 46 -1.18 -13.45 6.96
CA ARG A 46 -1.14 -11.98 6.82
C ARG A 46 -2.25 -11.29 7.63
N ASN A 47 -3.45 -11.84 7.60
CA ASN A 47 -4.60 -11.22 8.30
C ASN A 47 -4.43 -11.29 9.82
N GLU A 48 -4.00 -12.42 10.37
CA GLU A 48 -3.69 -12.54 11.80
C GLU A 48 -2.58 -11.57 12.23
N TRP A 49 -1.55 -11.37 11.41
CA TRP A 49 -0.54 -10.35 11.68
C TRP A 49 -1.08 -8.93 11.56
N SER A 50 -2.01 -8.67 10.60
CA SER A 50 -2.68 -7.37 10.50
C SER A 50 -3.48 -7.06 11.76
N ASP A 51 -4.24 -8.01 12.28
CA ASP A 51 -5.03 -7.85 13.53
C ASP A 51 -4.15 -7.53 14.74
N ILE A 52 -2.90 -8.03 14.76
CA ILE A 52 -1.96 -7.78 15.85
C ILE A 52 -1.26 -6.42 15.72
N MET A 53 -0.96 -6.00 14.49
CA MET A 53 -0.02 -4.90 14.21
C MET A 53 -0.68 -3.62 13.70
N GLU A 54 -1.82 -3.69 13.00
CA GLU A 54 -2.52 -2.50 12.51
C GLU A 54 -3.00 -1.63 13.68
N GLY A 55 -2.92 -0.31 13.51
CA GLY A 55 -3.27 0.64 14.55
C GLY A 55 -2.22 0.79 15.66
N THR A 56 -1.04 0.17 15.50
CA THR A 56 0.13 0.35 16.39
C THR A 56 1.23 1.16 15.69
N ASP A 57 2.21 1.64 16.47
CA ASP A 57 3.36 2.40 15.95
C ASP A 57 4.50 1.51 15.40
N ILE A 58 4.22 0.28 15.01
CA ILE A 58 5.22 -0.66 14.47
C ILE A 58 5.74 -0.26 13.07
N CYS A 59 5.11 0.69 12.39
CA CYS A 59 5.34 0.98 10.97
C CYS A 59 4.94 -0.22 10.08
N PHE A 60 3.79 -0.81 10.35
CA PHE A 60 3.25 -1.96 9.64
C PHE A 60 2.22 -1.56 8.59
N ALA A 61 2.20 -2.27 7.48
CA ALA A 61 1.09 -2.26 6.53
C ALA A 61 1.01 -3.63 5.82
N PRO A 62 -0.19 -4.17 5.60
CA PRO A 62 -0.34 -5.42 4.86
C PRO A 62 -0.02 -5.22 3.37
N VAL A 63 0.62 -6.21 2.76
CA VAL A 63 0.74 -6.29 1.30
C VAL A 63 -0.56 -6.85 0.74
N LEU A 64 -1.27 -6.00 0.00
CA LEU A 64 -2.58 -6.33 -0.59
C LEU A 64 -2.44 -6.77 -2.04
N SER A 65 -3.30 -7.68 -2.48
CA SER A 65 -3.49 -7.95 -3.90
C SER A 65 -4.19 -6.78 -4.60
N MET A 66 -4.12 -6.74 -5.93
CA MET A 66 -4.79 -5.71 -6.73
C MET A 66 -6.31 -5.70 -6.52
N SER A 67 -6.92 -6.85 -6.26
CA SER A 67 -8.35 -6.98 -6.00
C SER A 67 -8.75 -6.55 -4.58
N GLU A 68 -7.85 -6.68 -3.61
CA GLU A 68 -8.10 -6.28 -2.22
C GLU A 68 -7.87 -4.76 -1.99
N ALA A 69 -6.91 -4.18 -2.69
CA ALA A 69 -6.51 -2.79 -2.46
C ALA A 69 -7.66 -1.77 -2.52
N PRO A 70 -8.62 -1.84 -3.48
CA PRO A 70 -9.76 -0.92 -3.51
C PRO A 70 -10.71 -1.06 -2.32
N SER A 71 -10.74 -2.24 -1.70
CA SER A 71 -11.64 -2.54 -0.59
C SER A 71 -11.04 -2.26 0.78
N HIS A 72 -9.74 -2.01 0.87
CA HIS A 72 -9.07 -1.73 2.12
C HIS A 72 -9.60 -0.46 2.79
N PRO A 73 -9.89 -0.46 4.12
CA PRO A 73 -10.52 0.67 4.81
C PRO A 73 -9.82 2.01 4.56
N HIS A 74 -8.49 2.06 4.69
CA HIS A 74 -7.69 3.25 4.44
C HIS A 74 -7.85 3.77 3.00
N ASN A 75 -7.84 2.89 2.00
CA ASN A 75 -7.98 3.28 0.60
C ASN A 75 -9.40 3.76 0.28
N LYS A 76 -10.43 3.16 0.91
CA LYS A 76 -11.82 3.60 0.80
C LYS A 76 -12.00 4.99 1.37
N GLU A 77 -11.55 5.23 2.60
CA GLU A 77 -11.67 6.53 3.25
C GLU A 77 -10.95 7.62 2.49
N ARG A 78 -9.75 7.33 1.99
CA ARG A 78 -8.99 8.25 1.17
C ARG A 78 -9.49 8.36 -0.27
N GLN A 79 -10.47 7.56 -0.66
CA GLN A 79 -10.95 7.50 -2.06
C GLN A 79 -9.79 7.34 -3.05
N THR A 80 -8.86 6.43 -2.74
CA THR A 80 -7.67 6.17 -3.56
C THR A 80 -8.05 5.55 -4.90
N PHE A 81 -9.17 4.83 -4.93
CA PHE A 81 -9.76 4.23 -6.12
C PHE A 81 -11.15 4.79 -6.36
N ILE A 82 -11.57 4.83 -7.61
CA ILE A 82 -12.92 5.18 -8.05
C ILE A 82 -13.43 4.15 -9.05
N GLU A 83 -14.73 4.11 -9.22
CA GLU A 83 -15.38 3.34 -10.28
C GLU A 83 -15.95 4.27 -11.36
N LYS A 84 -15.62 4.00 -12.61
CA LYS A 84 -16.17 4.68 -13.81
C LYS A 84 -16.64 3.64 -14.81
N ASN A 85 -17.93 3.66 -15.13
CA ASN A 85 -18.55 2.73 -16.08
C ASN A 85 -18.24 1.24 -15.79
N GLY A 86 -18.27 0.84 -14.51
CA GLY A 86 -17.99 -0.53 -14.08
C GLY A 86 -16.49 -0.88 -13.98
N VAL A 87 -15.59 0.08 -14.26
CA VAL A 87 -14.13 -0.13 -14.13
C VAL A 87 -13.61 0.55 -12.89
N VAL A 88 -13.02 -0.24 -11.98
CA VAL A 88 -12.30 0.27 -10.82
C VAL A 88 -10.91 0.70 -11.24
N GLN A 89 -10.54 1.94 -10.96
CA GLN A 89 -9.26 2.52 -11.34
C GLN A 89 -8.73 3.46 -10.25
N PRO A 90 -7.42 3.78 -10.23
CA PRO A 90 -6.88 4.79 -9.34
C PRO A 90 -7.57 6.15 -9.55
N ASN A 91 -7.84 6.84 -8.46
CA ASN A 91 -8.33 8.21 -8.49
C ASN A 91 -7.18 9.17 -8.80
N VAL A 92 -7.51 10.44 -9.08
CA VAL A 92 -6.51 11.47 -9.38
C VAL A 92 -5.60 11.75 -8.19
N ALA A 93 -4.32 11.93 -8.49
CA ALA A 93 -3.28 12.34 -7.55
C ALA A 93 -2.23 13.20 -8.30
N PRO A 94 -1.64 14.20 -7.63
CA PRO A 94 -1.96 14.72 -6.29
C PRO A 94 -3.30 15.46 -6.24
N ARG A 95 -3.82 15.67 -5.03
CA ARG A 95 -5.09 16.40 -4.81
C ARG A 95 -4.79 17.83 -4.40
N PHE A 96 -5.17 18.77 -5.24
CA PHE A 96 -4.97 20.20 -4.98
C PHE A 96 -6.24 20.85 -4.41
N SER A 97 -6.10 21.66 -3.36
CA SER A 97 -7.24 22.33 -2.72
C SER A 97 -7.83 23.45 -3.58
N LYS A 98 -6.99 24.16 -4.33
CA LYS A 98 -7.42 25.32 -5.16
C LYS A 98 -7.81 24.90 -6.58
N THR A 99 -7.16 23.90 -7.13
CA THR A 99 -7.38 23.40 -8.50
C THR A 99 -7.62 21.90 -8.48
N PRO A 100 -8.79 21.43 -7.99
CA PRO A 100 -9.06 20.01 -7.88
C PRO A 100 -9.05 19.34 -9.25
N SER A 101 -8.25 18.30 -9.37
CA SER A 101 -8.19 17.48 -10.59
C SER A 101 -9.40 16.56 -10.69
N LYS A 102 -9.82 16.24 -11.91
CA LYS A 102 -10.94 15.34 -12.20
C LYS A 102 -10.57 14.37 -13.30
N ILE A 103 -11.08 13.16 -13.21
CA ILE A 103 -11.11 12.23 -14.36
C ILE A 103 -12.21 12.70 -15.29
N GLN A 104 -11.86 13.09 -16.52
CA GLN A 104 -12.78 13.69 -17.49
C GLN A 104 -13.83 12.69 -17.98
N GLY A 105 -13.46 11.43 -18.16
CA GLY A 105 -14.35 10.39 -18.66
C GLY A 105 -13.80 8.99 -18.40
N PRO A 106 -14.50 7.96 -18.87
CA PRO A 106 -13.98 6.60 -18.90
C PRO A 106 -12.84 6.50 -19.93
N SER A 107 -12.17 5.35 -19.96
CA SER A 107 -11.26 5.03 -21.07
C SER A 107 -12.04 4.98 -22.37
N PRO A 108 -11.62 5.69 -23.43
CA PRO A 108 -12.34 5.73 -24.70
C PRO A 108 -12.25 4.38 -25.42
N SER A 109 -13.27 4.07 -26.22
CA SER A 109 -13.21 2.99 -27.19
C SER A 109 -12.24 3.33 -28.32
N ASN A 110 -11.76 2.31 -29.05
CA ASN A 110 -10.87 2.52 -30.18
C ASN A 110 -11.54 3.41 -31.24
N GLY A 111 -10.92 4.56 -31.54
CA GLY A 111 -11.42 5.49 -32.54
C GLY A 111 -12.56 6.41 -32.10
N GLU A 112 -13.01 6.35 -30.84
CA GLU A 112 -14.15 7.13 -30.33
C GLU A 112 -14.05 8.64 -30.60
N HIS A 113 -12.83 9.19 -30.52
CA HIS A 113 -12.58 10.62 -30.69
C HIS A 113 -11.97 11.00 -32.06
N ASN A 114 -11.89 10.08 -33.03
CA ASN A 114 -11.20 10.33 -34.31
C ASN A 114 -11.78 11.54 -35.05
N GLU A 115 -13.09 11.58 -35.22
CA GLU A 115 -13.75 12.68 -35.96
C GLU A 115 -13.61 14.03 -35.25
N GLU A 116 -13.74 14.03 -33.91
CA GLU A 116 -13.56 15.23 -33.10
C GLU A 116 -12.14 15.78 -33.23
N ILE A 117 -11.13 14.91 -33.10
CA ILE A 117 -9.72 15.29 -33.19
C ILE A 117 -9.39 15.81 -34.58
N LEU A 118 -9.84 15.13 -35.64
CA LEU A 118 -9.58 15.57 -37.03
C LEU A 118 -10.20 16.94 -37.29
N LYS A 119 -11.41 17.17 -36.79
CA LYS A 119 -12.09 18.46 -36.91
C LYS A 119 -11.36 19.56 -36.16
N ASP A 120 -10.98 19.33 -34.92
CA ASP A 120 -10.28 20.32 -34.08
C ASP A 120 -8.93 20.70 -34.64
N TRP A 121 -8.23 19.77 -35.26
CA TRP A 121 -6.92 19.98 -35.87
C TRP A 121 -6.99 20.44 -37.34
N GLY A 122 -8.19 20.57 -37.89
CA GLY A 122 -8.40 20.99 -39.29
C GLY A 122 -7.84 20.00 -40.32
N VAL A 123 -7.69 18.74 -39.97
CA VAL A 123 -7.25 17.67 -40.87
C VAL A 123 -8.48 17.13 -41.61
N LYS A 124 -8.33 17.05 -42.96
CA LYS A 124 -9.37 16.51 -43.85
C LYS A 124 -9.07 15.07 -44.22
#